data_829baf604d3531a8961c91b86226a979
#
_entry.id   829baf604d3531a8961c91b86226a979
#
_cell.length_a   1.000
_cell.length_b   1.000
_cell.length_c   1.000
_cell.angle_alpha   90.00
_cell.angle_beta   90.00
_cell.angle_gamma   90.00
#
_symmetry.space_group_name_H-M   'P 1'
#
loop_
_entity.id
_entity.type
_entity.pdbx_description
1 polymer ?
#
loop_
_entity_poly.entity_id
_entity_poly.type
_entity_poly.pdbx_seq_one_letter_code
_entity_poly.pdbx_strand_id
1 'polypeptide(L)'
;MNTFLKNCNISKYNEVPRYGQILFENVQFTHNYKAIIVIFRLGMKSYMSSFCIVLLFSILSGQEDVDHNVKKLKVGDIAPNWSIKSESSKFEFLKNWTVKRNRQLRNPSKQSERHVVLFTFFATWCPPCVNQLEPLELVYQKYKNNKIKFFIIDGTEHHRKTWDEPWVQDAPKTRQFLIDNKINIPFLEDKGVTGKKYGVQGIPTIFVIDKFGIIQLIRVGYTKEEEDLVSDLSEIIDKLLLDK
;
A
#
# COMPACT_ATOMS: atom_id res chain seq x y z
N MET A 1 -17.30 20.73 -20.22
CA MET A 1 -16.85 19.52 -19.56
C MET A 1 -15.43 19.12 -20.02
N ASN A 2 -14.54 20.08 -20.30
CA ASN A 2 -13.21 19.81 -20.84
C ASN A 2 -12.13 20.78 -20.29
N THR A 3 -12.25 21.20 -19.02
CA THR A 3 -11.31 22.18 -18.45
C THR A 3 -10.41 21.59 -17.35
N PHE A 4 -10.66 20.35 -16.94
CA PHE A 4 -9.96 19.71 -15.83
C PHE A 4 -8.54 19.19 -16.18
N LEU A 5 -8.30 18.91 -17.46
CA LEU A 5 -7.04 18.29 -17.91
C LEU A 5 -6.00 19.27 -18.49
N LYS A 6 -6.32 20.55 -18.63
CA LYS A 6 -5.41 21.51 -19.30
C LYS A 6 -4.26 22.03 -18.43
N ASN A 7 -4.30 21.87 -17.12
CA ASN A 7 -3.24 22.35 -16.22
C ASN A 7 -2.39 21.26 -15.57
N CYS A 8 -2.70 19.98 -15.83
CA CYS A 8 -1.79 18.92 -15.46
C CYS A 8 -0.81 18.77 -16.63
N ASN A 9 0.44 19.16 -16.41
CA ASN A 9 1.50 19.05 -17.43
C ASN A 9 1.90 17.56 -17.56
N ILE A 10 0.96 16.75 -18.06
CA ILE A 10 1.09 15.30 -18.27
C ILE A 10 2.16 14.98 -19.33
N SER A 11 2.56 15.98 -20.13
CA SER A 11 3.59 15.79 -21.16
C SER A 11 4.95 15.35 -20.62
N LYS A 12 5.22 15.56 -19.33
CA LYS A 12 6.45 15.12 -18.66
C LYS A 12 6.43 13.66 -18.21
N TYR A 13 5.26 13.03 -18.17
CA TYR A 13 5.10 11.66 -17.65
C TYR A 13 4.77 10.62 -18.72
N ASN A 14 4.60 11.04 -19.98
CA ASN A 14 4.31 10.13 -21.09
C ASN A 14 5.51 9.35 -21.62
N GLU A 15 6.71 9.58 -21.09
CA GLU A 15 7.93 8.81 -21.42
C GLU A 15 8.39 7.90 -20.27
N VAL A 16 7.47 7.31 -19.54
CA VAL A 16 7.85 6.19 -18.66
C VAL A 16 7.98 4.94 -19.53
N PRO A 17 9.19 4.34 -19.64
CA PRO A 17 9.36 3.11 -20.39
C PRO A 17 8.42 2.04 -19.83
N ARG A 18 7.83 1.24 -20.74
CA ARG A 18 7.05 0.06 -20.37
C ARG A 18 7.93 -0.94 -19.61
N TYR A 19 8.05 -0.78 -18.32
CA TYR A 19 8.63 -1.78 -17.43
C TYR A 19 7.54 -2.63 -16.79
N GLY A 20 6.89 -3.41 -17.63
CA GLY A 20 5.96 -4.47 -17.24
C GLY A 20 6.49 -5.86 -17.54
N GLN A 21 7.78 -6.03 -17.77
CA GLN A 21 8.42 -7.34 -17.92
C GLN A 21 9.91 -7.21 -17.62
N ILE A 22 10.28 -7.17 -16.37
CA ILE A 22 11.62 -7.61 -15.97
C ILE A 22 11.44 -8.99 -15.39
N LEU A 23 11.67 -9.94 -16.28
CA LEU A 23 11.94 -11.32 -16.00
C LEU A 23 12.92 -11.46 -14.84
N PHE A 24 12.56 -12.28 -13.88
CA PHE A 24 13.47 -12.89 -12.92
C PHE A 24 14.45 -13.80 -13.67
N GLU A 25 15.44 -13.21 -14.30
CA GLU A 25 16.60 -13.96 -14.78
C GLU A 25 17.86 -13.16 -14.46
N ASN A 26 18.73 -13.80 -13.72
CA ASN A 26 20.11 -13.39 -13.43
C ASN A 26 20.34 -12.40 -12.28
N VAL A 27 19.96 -12.79 -11.06
CA VAL A 27 20.81 -12.45 -9.91
C VAL A 27 22.02 -13.39 -9.97
N GLN A 28 23.09 -12.93 -10.60
CA GLN A 28 24.35 -13.63 -10.57
C GLN A 28 24.94 -13.60 -9.17
N PHE A 29 24.96 -14.77 -8.56
CA PHE A 29 25.77 -15.09 -7.39
C PHE A 29 27.26 -15.01 -7.76
N THR A 30 27.88 -13.85 -7.67
CA THR A 30 29.31 -13.68 -8.01
C THR A 30 30.17 -13.16 -6.87
N HIS A 31 29.82 -13.37 -5.62
CA HIS A 31 30.73 -12.86 -4.56
C HIS A 31 31.23 -13.87 -3.53
N ASN A 32 30.86 -15.15 -3.57
CA ASN A 32 31.33 -16.09 -2.54
C ASN A 32 32.20 -17.26 -3.02
N TYR A 33 32.51 -17.38 -4.33
CA TYR A 33 33.36 -18.49 -4.79
C TYR A 33 34.86 -18.21 -4.70
N LYS A 34 35.32 -16.97 -4.61
CA LYS A 34 36.76 -16.66 -4.50
C LYS A 34 37.35 -17.01 -3.14
N ALA A 35 36.56 -17.02 -2.07
CA ALA A 35 37.03 -17.41 -0.74
C ALA A 35 37.26 -18.93 -0.62
N ILE A 36 36.48 -19.75 -1.31
CA ILE A 36 36.57 -21.22 -1.23
C ILE A 36 37.76 -21.74 -2.03
N ILE A 37 38.10 -21.09 -3.14
CA ILE A 37 39.25 -21.54 -4.01
C ILE A 37 40.59 -21.21 -3.37
N VAL A 38 40.70 -20.18 -2.55
CA VAL A 38 41.94 -19.82 -1.86
C VAL A 38 42.27 -20.81 -0.73
N ILE A 39 41.29 -21.39 -0.09
CA ILE A 39 41.48 -22.37 1.00
C ILE A 39 41.96 -23.74 0.42
N PHE A 40 41.58 -24.06 -0.83
CA PHE A 40 42.02 -25.30 -1.45
C PHE A 40 43.44 -25.26 -2.02
N ARG A 41 44.07 -24.08 -2.14
CA ARG A 41 45.45 -23.93 -2.67
C ARG A 41 46.54 -23.88 -1.61
N LEU A 42 46.19 -23.71 -0.35
CA LEU A 42 47.13 -23.78 0.76
C LEU A 42 47.09 -25.24 1.30
N GLY A 43 47.96 -26.07 0.72
CA GLY A 43 48.08 -27.49 1.03
C GLY A 43 48.27 -27.76 2.52
N MET A 44 47.21 -27.81 3.28
CA MET A 44 47.17 -28.37 4.63
C MET A 44 46.76 -29.82 4.55
N LYS A 45 47.76 -30.68 4.49
CA LYS A 45 47.62 -32.11 4.74
C LYS A 45 47.18 -32.31 6.17
N SER A 46 46.14 -33.12 6.30
CA SER A 46 45.85 -33.97 7.44
C SER A 46 45.17 -33.38 8.67
N TYR A 47 44.08 -34.08 9.07
CA TYR A 47 43.33 -34.00 10.34
C TYR A 47 42.42 -32.80 10.58
N MET A 48 41.56 -32.49 9.64
CA MET A 48 40.27 -31.96 10.06
C MET A 48 39.31 -33.12 10.26
N SER A 49 39.13 -33.46 11.53
CA SER A 49 38.19 -34.46 12.02
C SER A 49 36.79 -34.23 11.39
N SER A 50 36.14 -35.34 11.04
CA SER A 50 34.76 -35.37 10.50
C SER A 50 33.76 -34.50 11.28
N PHE A 51 34.12 -34.12 12.50
CA PHE A 51 33.35 -33.27 13.39
C PHE A 51 33.28 -31.79 12.93
N CYS A 52 34.32 -31.24 12.29
CA CYS A 52 34.28 -29.84 11.81
C CYS A 52 33.41 -29.70 10.57
N ILE A 53 33.30 -30.75 9.74
CA ILE A 53 32.44 -30.70 8.54
C ILE A 53 30.97 -30.75 8.94
N VAL A 54 30.61 -31.51 9.96
CA VAL A 54 29.23 -31.58 10.47
C VAL A 54 28.84 -30.28 11.17
N LEU A 55 29.76 -29.61 11.89
CA LEU A 55 29.51 -28.29 12.48
C LEU A 55 29.34 -27.18 11.44
N LEU A 56 30.11 -27.21 10.34
CA LEU A 56 29.93 -26.26 9.24
C LEU A 56 28.62 -26.49 8.48
N PHE A 57 28.17 -27.74 8.35
CA PHE A 57 26.85 -28.04 7.75
C PHE A 57 25.69 -27.62 8.64
N SER A 58 25.80 -27.72 9.95
CA SER A 58 24.75 -27.27 10.88
C SER A 58 24.66 -25.76 10.98
N ILE A 59 25.71 -25.02 10.68
CA ILE A 59 25.65 -23.54 10.60
C ILE A 59 25.05 -23.07 9.26
N LEU A 60 25.20 -23.84 8.18
CA LEU A 60 24.58 -23.51 6.88
C LEU A 60 23.10 -23.89 6.79
N SER A 61 22.61 -24.81 7.64
CA SER A 61 21.18 -25.20 7.66
C SER A 61 20.32 -24.33 8.59
N GLY A 62 20.89 -23.35 9.24
CA GLY A 62 20.19 -22.39 10.10
C GLY A 62 19.80 -21.08 9.42
N GLN A 63 19.63 -21.06 8.09
CA GLN A 63 18.80 -20.03 7.48
C GLN A 63 17.35 -20.42 7.79
N GLU A 64 16.85 -19.93 8.93
CA GLU A 64 15.43 -19.73 9.07
C GLU A 64 15.02 -18.81 7.92
N ASP A 65 14.41 -19.38 6.91
CA ASP A 65 13.57 -18.62 5.99
C ASP A 65 12.52 -17.97 6.90
N VAL A 66 12.76 -16.70 7.21
CA VAL A 66 11.72 -15.85 7.77
C VAL A 66 10.69 -15.73 6.66
N ASP A 67 9.86 -16.76 6.55
CA ASP A 67 8.65 -16.75 5.73
C ASP A 67 7.80 -15.61 6.27
N HIS A 68 8.00 -14.43 5.69
CA HIS A 68 7.09 -13.32 5.81
C HIS A 68 5.80 -13.70 5.08
N ASN A 69 5.14 -14.73 5.60
CA ASN A 69 3.80 -15.11 5.18
C ASN A 69 2.84 -13.97 5.59
N VAL A 70 2.98 -12.83 4.92
CA VAL A 70 2.03 -11.74 5.05
C VAL A 70 0.72 -12.32 4.53
N LYS A 71 -0.16 -12.75 5.44
CA LYS A 71 -1.46 -13.31 5.11
C LYS A 71 -2.13 -12.38 4.11
N LYS A 72 -2.30 -12.84 2.87
CA LYS A 72 -3.03 -12.10 1.86
C LYS A 72 -4.48 -11.91 2.33
N LEU A 73 -4.86 -10.66 2.57
CA LEU A 73 -6.21 -10.33 2.99
C LEU A 73 -7.23 -10.62 1.87
N LYS A 74 -8.44 -11.01 2.27
CA LYS A 74 -9.57 -11.30 1.39
C LYS A 74 -10.80 -10.54 1.85
N VAL A 75 -11.76 -10.41 0.95
CA VAL A 75 -13.13 -9.99 1.30
C VAL A 75 -13.67 -10.96 2.36
N GLY A 76 -14.28 -10.42 3.41
CA GLY A 76 -14.74 -11.16 4.59
C GLY A 76 -13.73 -11.23 5.74
N ASP A 77 -12.45 -10.94 5.53
CA ASP A 77 -11.46 -10.87 6.62
C ASP A 77 -11.70 -9.62 7.50
N ILE A 78 -11.26 -9.73 8.75
CA ILE A 78 -11.22 -8.56 9.64
C ILE A 78 -10.07 -7.67 9.21
N ALA A 79 -10.38 -6.41 8.91
CA ALA A 79 -9.40 -5.40 8.55
C ALA A 79 -8.38 -5.18 9.67
N PRO A 80 -7.07 -5.28 9.39
CA PRO A 80 -6.03 -4.93 10.36
C PRO A 80 -6.17 -3.47 10.80
N ASN A 81 -6.14 -3.23 12.12
CA ASN A 81 -6.18 -1.86 12.61
C ASN A 81 -4.93 -1.10 12.21
N TRP A 82 -5.10 0.12 11.73
CA TRP A 82 -4.01 1.06 11.47
C TRP A 82 -4.09 2.30 12.35
N SER A 83 -2.95 2.95 12.49
CA SER A 83 -2.76 4.23 13.15
C SER A 83 -1.81 5.05 12.30
N ILE A 84 -2.33 6.05 11.62
CA ILE A 84 -1.59 6.83 10.65
C ILE A 84 -1.71 8.32 10.98
N LYS A 85 -0.63 9.06 10.74
CA LYS A 85 -0.59 10.49 10.99
C LYS A 85 -1.36 11.24 9.91
N SER A 86 -2.26 12.12 10.33
CA SER A 86 -2.96 13.05 9.43
C SER A 86 -2.13 14.32 9.20
N GLU A 87 -2.53 15.13 8.23
CA GLU A 87 -1.93 16.45 7.97
C GLU A 87 -1.87 17.35 9.20
N SER A 88 -2.88 17.29 10.07
CA SER A 88 -2.93 18.06 11.33
C SER A 88 -1.99 17.52 12.41
N SER A 89 -1.07 16.63 12.05
CA SER A 89 -0.14 15.93 12.96
C SER A 89 -0.83 15.07 14.03
N LYS A 90 -2.13 14.86 13.94
CA LYS A 90 -2.89 13.96 14.80
C LYS A 90 -2.91 12.55 14.21
N PHE A 91 -2.96 11.54 15.07
CA PHE A 91 -3.11 10.17 14.61
C PHE A 91 -4.58 9.83 14.35
N GLU A 92 -4.86 9.34 13.15
CA GLU A 92 -6.11 8.72 12.78
C GLU A 92 -6.03 7.21 12.98
N PHE A 93 -7.13 6.57 13.34
CA PHE A 93 -7.18 5.13 13.63
C PHE A 93 -8.41 4.52 12.99
N LEU A 94 -8.28 3.34 12.37
CA LEU A 94 -9.44 2.61 11.86
C LEU A 94 -10.50 2.38 12.96
N LYS A 95 -10.07 2.10 14.19
CA LYS A 95 -10.95 1.87 15.34
C LYS A 95 -11.72 3.14 15.82
N ASN A 96 -11.44 4.31 15.27
CA ASN A 96 -12.29 5.47 15.51
C ASN A 96 -13.63 5.35 14.78
N TRP A 97 -13.68 4.56 13.70
CA TRP A 97 -14.80 4.50 12.78
C TRP A 97 -15.46 3.12 12.71
N THR A 98 -14.67 2.06 12.84
CA THR A 98 -15.15 0.67 12.74
C THR A 98 -14.80 -0.13 13.97
N VAL A 99 -15.71 -1.02 14.40
CA VAL A 99 -15.43 -1.97 15.47
C VAL A 99 -16.40 -3.15 15.40
N LYS A 100 -15.94 -4.34 15.80
CA LYS A 100 -16.76 -5.56 15.86
C LYS A 100 -18.09 -5.33 16.59
N ARG A 101 -19.09 -6.12 16.26
CA ARG A 101 -20.35 -6.14 17.02
C ARG A 101 -20.06 -6.34 18.51
N ASN A 102 -20.86 -5.73 19.38
CA ASN A 102 -20.72 -5.78 20.86
C ASN A 102 -19.40 -5.19 21.42
N ARG A 103 -18.67 -4.39 20.63
CA ARG A 103 -17.51 -3.62 21.07
C ARG A 103 -17.78 -2.13 20.89
N GLN A 104 -17.13 -1.31 21.71
CA GLN A 104 -17.20 0.15 21.61
C GLN A 104 -16.13 0.70 20.67
N LEU A 105 -16.44 1.78 20.00
CA LEU A 105 -15.48 2.59 19.27
C LEU A 105 -14.37 3.09 20.20
N ARG A 106 -13.21 3.42 19.65
CA ARG A 106 -12.06 3.88 20.43
C ARG A 106 -12.36 5.11 21.31
N ASN A 107 -13.13 6.06 20.78
CA ASN A 107 -13.49 7.30 21.47
C ASN A 107 -15.01 7.52 21.37
N PRO A 108 -15.83 6.74 22.07
CA PRO A 108 -17.29 6.78 21.91
C PRO A 108 -17.92 8.12 22.30
N SER A 109 -17.28 8.90 23.19
CA SER A 109 -17.74 10.25 23.55
C SER A 109 -17.53 11.28 22.43
N LYS A 110 -16.58 11.07 21.52
CA LYS A 110 -16.30 11.95 20.39
C LYS A 110 -16.93 11.47 19.11
N GLN A 111 -17.10 10.15 18.97
CA GLN A 111 -17.66 9.49 17.82
C GLN A 111 -18.54 8.34 18.30
N SER A 112 -19.84 8.57 18.38
CA SER A 112 -20.82 7.59 18.88
C SER A 112 -21.22 6.55 17.84
N GLU A 113 -21.03 6.85 16.55
CA GLU A 113 -21.53 6.04 15.45
C GLU A 113 -20.40 5.37 14.67
N ARG A 114 -20.68 4.14 14.23
CA ARG A 114 -19.80 3.42 13.29
C ARG A 114 -20.00 3.96 11.89
N HIS A 115 -18.90 3.92 11.11
CA HIS A 115 -18.89 4.33 9.71
C HIS A 115 -18.34 3.23 8.84
N VAL A 116 -18.77 3.15 7.61
CA VAL A 116 -18.04 2.52 6.53
C VAL A 116 -16.73 3.29 6.34
N VAL A 117 -15.65 2.60 5.99
CA VAL A 117 -14.36 3.26 5.70
C VAL A 117 -13.88 2.81 4.33
N LEU A 118 -13.67 3.77 3.44
CA LEU A 118 -13.03 3.57 2.16
C LEU A 118 -11.66 4.24 2.19
N PHE A 119 -10.62 3.52 1.79
CA PHE A 119 -9.32 4.13 1.57
C PHE A 119 -8.59 3.51 0.38
N THR A 120 -7.72 4.31 -0.21
CA THR A 120 -6.84 3.88 -1.30
C THR A 120 -5.38 4.10 -0.92
N PHE A 121 -4.52 3.13 -1.25
CA PHE A 121 -3.07 3.33 -1.22
C PHE A 121 -2.62 4.07 -2.47
N PHE A 122 -1.81 5.10 -2.27
CA PHE A 122 -1.51 6.10 -3.27
C PHE A 122 -0.07 6.59 -3.17
N ALA A 123 0.46 7.07 -4.29
CA ALA A 123 1.65 7.93 -4.32
C ALA A 123 1.57 8.89 -5.52
N THR A 124 2.13 10.08 -5.39
CA THR A 124 2.06 11.11 -6.43
C THR A 124 2.86 10.77 -7.69
N TRP A 125 3.83 9.90 -7.58
CA TRP A 125 4.63 9.38 -8.69
C TRP A 125 3.94 8.26 -9.49
N CYS A 126 2.78 7.78 -9.06
CA CYS A 126 2.09 6.61 -9.63
C CYS A 126 1.00 7.07 -10.62
N PRO A 127 1.20 6.99 -11.94
CA PRO A 127 0.23 7.48 -12.91
C PRO A 127 -1.18 6.88 -12.78
N PRO A 128 -1.37 5.54 -12.63
CA PRO A 128 -2.71 5.00 -12.42
C PRO A 128 -3.35 5.46 -11.11
N CYS A 129 -2.55 5.75 -10.06
CA CYS A 129 -3.07 6.34 -8.82
C CYS A 129 -3.62 7.74 -9.06
N VAL A 130 -2.91 8.57 -9.84
CA VAL A 130 -3.33 9.92 -10.20
C VAL A 130 -4.62 9.88 -11.02
N ASN A 131 -4.71 8.99 -12.00
CA ASN A 131 -5.90 8.83 -12.83
C ASN A 131 -7.13 8.38 -12.02
N GLN A 132 -6.94 7.65 -10.93
CA GLN A 132 -8.01 7.18 -10.04
C GLN A 132 -8.62 8.32 -9.20
N LEU A 133 -7.89 9.42 -8.95
CA LEU A 133 -8.32 10.47 -8.01
C LEU A 133 -9.60 11.17 -8.44
N GLU A 134 -9.76 11.50 -9.71
CA GLU A 134 -10.96 12.20 -10.23
C GLU A 134 -12.25 11.39 -9.97
N PRO A 135 -12.38 10.13 -10.40
CA PRO A 135 -13.57 9.33 -10.09
C PRO A 135 -13.75 9.08 -8.59
N LEU A 136 -12.67 8.92 -7.84
CA LEU A 136 -12.74 8.75 -6.39
C LEU A 136 -13.24 10.03 -5.68
N GLU A 137 -12.83 11.21 -6.13
CA GLU A 137 -13.35 12.50 -5.64
C GLU A 137 -14.85 12.65 -5.93
N LEU A 138 -15.35 12.20 -7.10
CA LEU A 138 -16.78 12.20 -7.39
C LEU A 138 -17.56 11.35 -6.39
N VAL A 139 -17.06 10.15 -6.08
CA VAL A 139 -17.65 9.28 -5.04
C VAL A 139 -17.60 9.96 -3.67
N TYR A 140 -16.44 10.55 -3.32
CA TYR A 140 -16.30 11.31 -2.07
C TYR A 140 -17.34 12.43 -1.96
N GLN A 141 -17.50 13.26 -2.98
CA GLN A 141 -18.44 14.37 -2.98
C GLN A 141 -19.90 13.87 -2.82
N LYS A 142 -20.23 12.74 -3.45
CA LYS A 142 -21.57 12.10 -3.32
C LYS A 142 -21.84 11.64 -1.90
N TYR A 143 -20.87 11.09 -1.20
CA TYR A 143 -21.08 10.39 0.09
C TYR A 143 -20.47 11.04 1.32
N LYS A 144 -19.72 12.14 1.21
CA LYS A 144 -19.00 12.78 2.34
C LYS A 144 -19.87 13.15 3.55
N ASN A 145 -21.18 13.33 3.35
CA ASN A 145 -22.13 13.67 4.40
C ASN A 145 -22.85 12.43 4.98
N ASN A 146 -22.57 11.24 4.49
CA ASN A 146 -23.11 9.98 4.97
C ASN A 146 -22.22 9.36 6.07
N LYS A 147 -22.65 8.23 6.62
CA LYS A 147 -21.87 7.46 7.61
C LYS A 147 -20.73 6.65 6.96
N ILE A 148 -19.90 7.34 6.21
CA ILE A 148 -18.70 6.80 5.57
C ILE A 148 -17.54 7.76 5.74
N LYS A 149 -16.33 7.22 5.85
CA LYS A 149 -15.06 7.95 5.88
C LYS A 149 -14.19 7.54 4.71
N PHE A 150 -13.56 8.54 4.12
CA PHE A 150 -12.64 8.36 2.99
C PHE A 150 -11.24 8.79 3.40
N PHE A 151 -10.22 8.04 2.95
CA PHE A 151 -8.83 8.39 3.17
C PHE A 151 -7.98 8.01 1.96
N ILE A 152 -7.04 8.87 1.63
CA ILE A 152 -5.88 8.52 0.79
C ILE A 152 -4.75 8.11 1.75
N ILE A 153 -4.26 6.88 1.65
CA ILE A 153 -3.08 6.42 2.41
C ILE A 153 -1.88 6.63 1.51
N ASP A 154 -1.15 7.72 1.79
CA ASP A 154 -0.07 8.22 0.97
C ASP A 154 1.28 7.61 1.35
N GLY A 155 1.92 6.95 0.40
CA GLY A 155 3.26 6.39 0.52
C GLY A 155 4.37 7.23 -0.13
N THR A 156 4.07 8.41 -0.69
CA THR A 156 5.03 9.21 -1.49
C THR A 156 6.32 9.48 -0.73
N GLU A 157 6.24 10.03 0.48
CA GLU A 157 7.42 10.36 1.29
C GLU A 157 8.16 9.12 1.81
N HIS A 158 7.45 8.01 2.02
CA HIS A 158 8.08 6.74 2.35
C HIS A 158 8.91 6.21 1.18
N HIS A 159 8.32 6.16 -0.02
CA HIS A 159 9.02 5.70 -1.22
C HIS A 159 10.20 6.59 -1.57
N ARG A 160 10.08 7.92 -1.43
CA ARG A 160 11.20 8.86 -1.62
C ARG A 160 12.40 8.56 -0.70
N LYS A 161 12.17 8.01 0.48
CA LYS A 161 13.23 7.65 1.43
C LYS A 161 13.82 6.27 1.20
N THR A 162 13.11 5.40 0.49
CA THR A 162 13.47 3.98 0.36
C THR A 162 13.85 3.59 -1.07
N TRP A 163 13.49 4.38 -2.05
CA TRP A 163 13.75 4.17 -3.47
C TRP A 163 14.56 5.34 -4.04
N ASP A 164 15.60 5.04 -4.81
CA ASP A 164 16.51 6.04 -5.37
C ASP A 164 16.25 6.32 -6.87
N GLU A 165 15.03 6.03 -7.32
CA GLU A 165 14.63 6.30 -8.68
C GLU A 165 14.31 7.79 -8.89
N PRO A 166 14.83 8.44 -9.94
CA PRO A 166 14.66 9.87 -10.18
C PRO A 166 13.18 10.31 -10.21
N TRP A 167 12.32 9.51 -10.83
CA TRP A 167 10.89 9.80 -10.93
C TRP A 167 10.14 9.71 -9.59
N VAL A 168 10.69 9.00 -8.59
CA VAL A 168 10.18 9.00 -7.21
C VAL A 168 10.69 10.23 -6.46
N GLN A 169 11.97 10.58 -6.65
CA GLN A 169 12.59 11.73 -5.99
C GLN A 169 11.98 13.05 -6.44
N ASP A 170 11.69 13.18 -7.75
CA ASP A 170 11.10 14.38 -8.35
C ASP A 170 9.58 14.49 -8.17
N ALA A 171 8.93 13.47 -7.59
CA ALA A 171 7.48 13.46 -7.41
C ALA A 171 7.00 14.68 -6.58
N PRO A 172 5.86 15.28 -6.90
CA PRO A 172 5.33 16.41 -6.14
C PRO A 172 4.96 16.00 -4.71
N LYS A 173 4.99 16.96 -3.78
CA LYS A 173 4.50 16.77 -2.41
C LYS A 173 2.99 16.57 -2.44
N THR A 174 2.50 15.56 -1.75
CA THR A 174 1.10 15.12 -1.80
C THR A 174 0.12 16.22 -1.48
N ARG A 175 0.32 17.00 -0.42
CA ARG A 175 -0.57 18.11 -0.07
C ARG A 175 -0.78 19.07 -1.25
N GLN A 176 0.31 19.60 -1.82
CA GLN A 176 0.22 20.57 -2.90
C GLN A 176 -0.40 19.93 -4.15
N PHE A 177 -0.01 18.71 -4.45
CA PHE A 177 -0.56 17.94 -5.55
C PHE A 177 -2.09 17.78 -5.46
N LEU A 178 -2.63 17.40 -4.29
CA LEU A 178 -4.07 17.24 -4.10
C LEU A 178 -4.81 18.59 -4.22
N ILE A 179 -4.24 19.68 -3.69
CA ILE A 179 -4.82 21.03 -3.82
C ILE A 179 -4.90 21.44 -5.29
N ASP A 180 -3.80 21.29 -6.03
CA ASP A 180 -3.72 21.69 -7.44
C ASP A 180 -4.69 20.90 -8.32
N ASN A 181 -4.96 19.64 -7.94
CA ASN A 181 -5.92 18.76 -8.62
C ASN A 181 -7.33 18.82 -8.03
N LYS A 182 -7.61 19.72 -7.07
CA LYS A 182 -8.92 19.91 -6.43
C LYS A 182 -9.48 18.65 -5.77
N ILE A 183 -8.62 17.84 -5.20
CA ILE A 183 -8.98 16.65 -4.43
C ILE A 183 -9.15 17.04 -2.97
N ASN A 184 -10.35 16.78 -2.43
CA ASN A 184 -10.73 17.14 -1.06
C ASN A 184 -10.73 15.92 -0.11
N ILE A 185 -10.45 14.73 -0.63
CA ILE A 185 -10.34 13.52 0.18
C ILE A 185 -9.18 13.68 1.17
N PRO A 186 -9.41 13.50 2.49
CA PRO A 186 -8.34 13.57 3.47
C PRO A 186 -7.24 12.54 3.19
N PHE A 187 -5.97 12.94 3.34
CA PHE A 187 -4.87 12.00 3.22
C PHE A 187 -4.16 11.77 4.55
N LEU A 188 -3.53 10.60 4.66
CA LEU A 188 -2.79 10.11 5.81
C LEU A 188 -1.40 9.65 5.33
N GLU A 189 -0.33 10.12 5.99
CA GLU A 189 1.05 9.81 5.62
C GLU A 189 1.46 8.43 6.17
N ASP A 190 1.46 7.40 5.33
CA ASP A 190 1.97 6.07 5.69
C ASP A 190 3.50 6.01 5.58
N LYS A 191 4.11 5.34 6.55
CA LYS A 191 5.55 5.06 6.57
C LYS A 191 5.86 3.65 6.08
N GLY A 192 5.03 3.10 5.20
CA GLY A 192 5.14 1.74 4.67
C GLY A 192 4.58 0.65 5.61
N VAL A 193 4.22 1.02 6.84
CA VAL A 193 3.74 0.05 7.85
C VAL A 193 2.35 -0.48 7.51
N THR A 194 1.45 0.42 7.10
CA THR A 194 0.06 0.02 6.78
C THR A 194 0.01 -0.75 5.48
N GLY A 195 0.72 -0.31 4.44
CA GLY A 195 0.82 -1.03 3.19
C GLY A 195 1.32 -2.46 3.38
N LYS A 196 2.39 -2.65 4.16
CA LYS A 196 2.91 -3.98 4.52
C LYS A 196 1.88 -4.80 5.30
N LYS A 197 1.20 -4.22 6.29
CA LYS A 197 0.19 -4.88 7.10
C LYS A 197 -1.03 -5.34 6.30
N TYR A 198 -1.39 -4.61 5.26
CA TYR A 198 -2.49 -4.95 4.34
C TYR A 198 -2.05 -5.84 3.18
N GLY A 199 -0.76 -6.21 3.10
CA GLY A 199 -0.22 -7.03 2.03
C GLY A 199 -0.32 -6.37 0.66
N VAL A 200 -0.20 -5.04 0.61
CA VAL A 200 -0.28 -4.26 -0.63
C VAL A 200 0.97 -4.52 -1.47
N GLN A 201 0.77 -5.13 -2.64
CA GLN A 201 1.85 -5.46 -3.59
C GLN A 201 1.93 -4.48 -4.75
N GLY A 202 0.90 -3.64 -4.93
CA GLY A 202 0.84 -2.65 -6.00
C GLY A 202 -0.14 -1.53 -5.64
N ILE A 203 0.05 -0.38 -6.26
CA ILE A 203 -0.80 0.80 -6.11
C ILE A 203 -1.33 1.24 -7.48
N PRO A 204 -2.55 1.79 -7.53
CA PRO A 204 -3.46 1.99 -6.41
C PRO A 204 -4.08 0.69 -5.90
N THR A 205 -4.41 0.63 -4.62
CA THR A 205 -5.23 -0.45 -4.06
C THR A 205 -6.30 0.15 -3.16
N ILE A 206 -7.58 -0.07 -3.50
CA ILE A 206 -8.73 0.37 -2.72
C ILE A 206 -9.17 -0.74 -1.77
N PHE A 207 -9.49 -0.34 -0.54
CA PHE A 207 -10.22 -1.15 0.42
C PHE A 207 -11.52 -0.46 0.82
N VAL A 208 -12.62 -1.22 0.85
CA VAL A 208 -13.86 -0.82 1.51
C VAL A 208 -14.10 -1.72 2.70
N ILE A 209 -14.27 -1.11 3.86
CA ILE A 209 -14.44 -1.79 5.14
C ILE A 209 -15.80 -1.38 5.72
N ASP A 210 -16.61 -2.34 6.14
CA ASP A 210 -17.89 -2.06 6.74
C ASP A 210 -17.74 -1.50 8.17
N LYS A 211 -18.85 -1.04 8.72
CA LYS A 211 -18.94 -0.49 10.08
C LYS A 211 -18.51 -1.47 11.19
N PHE A 212 -18.44 -2.77 10.90
CA PHE A 212 -17.98 -3.80 11.84
C PHE A 212 -16.51 -4.18 11.66
N GLY A 213 -15.82 -3.54 10.72
CA GLY A 213 -14.41 -3.75 10.45
C GLY A 213 -14.12 -4.96 9.57
N ILE A 214 -15.10 -5.39 8.77
CA ILE A 214 -14.93 -6.48 7.80
C ILE A 214 -14.63 -5.88 6.42
N ILE A 215 -13.67 -6.45 5.72
CA ILE A 215 -13.31 -6.05 4.36
C ILE A 215 -14.43 -6.49 3.41
N GLN A 216 -15.00 -5.54 2.69
CA GLN A 216 -16.08 -5.79 1.73
C GLN A 216 -15.63 -5.66 0.27
N LEU A 217 -14.54 -4.91 0.02
CA LEU A 217 -13.91 -4.81 -1.29
C LEU A 217 -12.39 -4.70 -1.14
N ILE A 218 -11.68 -5.36 -2.05
CA ILE A 218 -10.26 -5.12 -2.33
C ILE A 218 -10.16 -4.99 -3.85
N ARG A 219 -9.69 -3.83 -4.33
CA ARG A 219 -9.46 -3.58 -5.76
C ARG A 219 -8.04 -3.12 -5.98
N VAL A 220 -7.30 -3.84 -6.80
CA VAL A 220 -5.89 -3.56 -7.12
C VAL A 220 -5.78 -3.04 -8.55
N GLY A 221 -5.08 -1.92 -8.71
CA GLY A 221 -4.92 -1.26 -10.01
C GLY A 221 -6.08 -0.34 -10.36
N TYR A 222 -5.91 0.40 -11.44
CA TYR A 222 -6.94 1.24 -12.07
C TYR A 222 -6.58 1.50 -13.52
N THR A 223 -7.53 1.26 -14.41
CA THR A 223 -7.49 1.63 -15.83
C THR A 223 -8.70 2.47 -16.16
N LYS A 224 -8.50 3.63 -16.78
CA LYS A 224 -9.56 4.59 -17.03
C LYS A 224 -10.56 4.12 -18.10
N GLU A 225 -10.08 3.32 -19.03
CA GLU A 225 -10.82 2.86 -20.21
C GLU A 225 -11.76 1.69 -19.91
N GLU A 226 -11.48 0.93 -18.86
CA GLU A 226 -12.13 -0.35 -18.58
C GLU A 226 -13.06 -0.31 -17.36
N GLU A 227 -13.07 0.79 -16.60
CA GLU A 227 -13.70 0.76 -15.28
C GLU A 227 -14.61 1.96 -15.01
N ASP A 228 -15.87 1.68 -14.71
CA ASP A 228 -16.78 2.64 -14.08
C ASP A 228 -16.62 2.60 -12.55
N LEU A 229 -15.50 3.13 -12.06
CA LEU A 229 -15.20 3.15 -10.64
C LEU A 229 -16.27 3.86 -9.79
N VAL A 230 -16.91 4.87 -10.36
CA VAL A 230 -17.97 5.64 -9.65
C VAL A 230 -19.19 4.76 -9.44
N SER A 231 -19.62 4.02 -10.45
CA SER A 231 -20.76 3.10 -10.35
C SER A 231 -20.47 1.97 -9.37
N ASP A 232 -19.33 1.31 -9.55
CA ASP A 232 -18.94 0.14 -8.75
C ASP A 232 -18.81 0.47 -7.26
N LEU A 233 -18.13 1.59 -6.93
CA LEU A 233 -18.02 2.03 -5.54
C LEU A 233 -19.35 2.53 -4.98
N SER A 234 -20.19 3.16 -5.80
CA SER A 234 -21.52 3.60 -5.36
C SER A 234 -22.40 2.41 -4.99
N GLU A 235 -22.43 1.37 -5.79
CA GLU A 235 -23.24 0.18 -5.52
C GLU A 235 -22.88 -0.46 -4.17
N ILE A 236 -21.59 -0.69 -3.93
CA ILE A 236 -21.16 -1.29 -2.66
C ILE A 236 -21.39 -0.37 -1.46
N ILE A 237 -21.16 0.95 -1.60
CA ILE A 237 -21.39 1.92 -0.52
C ILE A 237 -22.86 1.99 -0.17
N ASP A 238 -23.75 2.09 -1.16
CA ASP A 238 -25.20 2.16 -0.97
C ASP A 238 -25.69 0.92 -0.20
N LYS A 239 -25.25 -0.27 -0.61
CA LYS A 239 -25.56 -1.52 0.11
C LYS A 239 -25.10 -1.48 1.58
N LEU A 240 -23.86 -1.03 1.84
CA LEU A 240 -23.30 -1.01 3.19
C LEU A 240 -23.92 0.06 4.11
N LEU A 241 -24.43 1.16 3.54
CA LEU A 241 -25.13 2.20 4.28
C LEU A 241 -26.55 1.78 4.67
N LEU A 242 -27.21 0.91 3.86
CA LEU A 242 -28.54 0.36 4.13
C LEU A 242 -28.50 -0.78 5.15
N ASP A 243 -27.41 -1.49 5.32
CA ASP A 243 -27.24 -2.55 6.32
C ASP A 243 -27.42 -1.98 7.75
N LYS A 244 -28.34 -2.57 8.53
CA LYS A 244 -28.68 -2.12 9.91
C LYS A 244 -27.72 -2.70 10.96
#